data_ae284aa8c8a74c73645d4143e7371471
#
_entry.id   ae284aa8c8a74c73645d4143e7371471
#
_cell.length_a   1.000
_cell.length_b   1.000
_cell.length_c   1.000
_cell.angle_alpha   90.00
_cell.angle_beta   90.00
_cell.angle_gamma   90.00
#
_symmetry.space_group_name_H-M   'P 1'
#
loop_
_entity.id
_entity.type
_entity.pdbx_description
1 polymer ?
#
loop_
_entity_poly.entity_id
_entity_poly.type
_entity_poly.pdbx_seq_one_letter_code
_entity_poly.pdbx_strand_id
1 'polypeptide(L)'
;MKILNDPIYGFITIRYPIILNLIDHPYFQRLNRIKQLGLSYLVYPGAHHTRFHHAIGAMHLMQNAIDVLKLKEIEISEEEELGALIAILLHDIGHGPFSHALEHTLVKGVSHEDISILLMNKLNEEFEGKLDLSIEIFRNNYKKKFLHQLVSS
;
A
#
# COMPACT_ATOMS: atom_id res chain seq x y z
N MET A 1 1.08 -10.94 16.20
CA MET A 1 2.23 -10.90 15.26
C MET A 1 2.07 -12.04 14.26
N LYS A 2 2.10 -11.76 12.98
CA LYS A 2 2.04 -12.76 11.90
C LYS A 2 3.23 -12.59 10.98
N ILE A 3 3.71 -13.67 10.40
CA ILE A 3 4.83 -13.67 9.46
C ILE A 3 4.30 -14.10 8.10
N LEU A 4 4.62 -13.32 7.07
CA LEU A 4 4.38 -13.66 5.67
C LEU A 4 5.70 -14.05 5.02
N ASN A 5 5.69 -15.07 4.17
CA ASN A 5 6.86 -15.43 3.38
C ASN A 5 6.80 -14.75 2.01
N ASP A 6 7.75 -13.90 1.74
CA ASP A 6 7.90 -13.19 0.46
C ASP A 6 9.09 -13.75 -0.32
N PRO A 7 8.98 -13.97 -1.64
CA PRO A 7 10.05 -14.56 -2.43
C PRO A 7 11.29 -13.68 -2.59
N ILE A 8 11.18 -12.36 -2.33
CA ILE A 8 12.27 -11.39 -2.45
C ILE A 8 12.86 -11.04 -1.09
N TYR A 9 11.99 -10.70 -0.13
CA TYR A 9 12.39 -10.20 1.19
C TYR A 9 12.45 -11.29 2.28
N GLY A 10 12.03 -12.52 1.96
CA GLY A 10 11.97 -13.60 2.94
C GLY A 10 10.82 -13.41 3.94
N PHE A 11 11.11 -13.42 5.22
CA PHE A 11 10.07 -13.33 6.25
C PHE A 11 9.74 -11.88 6.59
N ILE A 12 8.54 -11.45 6.20
CA ILE A 12 7.98 -10.12 6.53
C ILE A 12 7.11 -10.25 7.77
N THR A 13 7.44 -9.50 8.81
CA THR A 13 6.69 -9.49 10.07
C THR A 13 5.62 -8.41 10.05
N ILE A 14 4.36 -8.80 10.26
CA ILE A 14 3.25 -7.87 10.45
C ILE A 14 3.14 -7.51 11.92
N ARG A 15 3.49 -6.27 12.26
CA ARG A 15 3.56 -5.78 13.66
C ARG A 15 2.17 -5.46 14.23
N TYR A 16 1.27 -4.94 13.41
CA TYR A 16 -0.02 -4.39 13.84
C TYR A 16 -1.19 -5.26 13.39
N PRO A 17 -2.12 -5.65 14.32
CA PRO A 17 -3.29 -6.47 13.98
C PRO A 17 -4.18 -5.85 12.89
N ILE A 18 -4.35 -4.52 12.89
CA ILE A 18 -5.17 -3.83 11.89
C ILE A 18 -4.61 -4.00 10.47
N ILE A 19 -3.29 -4.01 10.31
CA ILE A 19 -2.64 -4.27 9.01
C ILE A 19 -3.00 -5.68 8.52
N LEU A 20 -3.00 -6.67 9.40
CA LEU A 20 -3.41 -8.02 9.05
C LEU A 20 -4.87 -8.08 8.59
N ASN A 21 -5.76 -7.39 9.31
CA ASN A 21 -7.17 -7.32 8.94
C ASN A 21 -7.38 -6.65 7.57
N LEU A 22 -6.58 -5.60 7.27
CA LEU A 22 -6.59 -4.94 5.95
C LEU A 22 -6.07 -5.87 4.85
N ILE A 23 -4.99 -6.62 5.12
CA ILE A 23 -4.46 -7.61 4.15
C ILE A 23 -5.49 -8.69 3.86
N ASP A 24 -6.20 -9.18 4.88
CA ASP A 24 -7.22 -10.23 4.73
C ASP A 24 -8.54 -9.69 4.13
N HIS A 25 -8.71 -8.38 4.01
CA HIS A 25 -9.92 -7.76 3.47
C HIS A 25 -10.07 -8.03 1.95
N PRO A 26 -11.30 -8.32 1.46
CA PRO A 26 -11.55 -8.66 0.05
C PRO A 26 -11.02 -7.61 -0.95
N TYR A 27 -11.09 -6.32 -0.62
CA TYR A 27 -10.55 -5.26 -1.48
C TYR A 27 -9.04 -5.37 -1.67
N PHE A 28 -8.31 -5.74 -0.64
CA PHE A 28 -6.86 -5.95 -0.72
C PHE A 28 -6.53 -7.32 -1.36
N GLN A 29 -7.24 -8.37 -1.00
CA GLN A 29 -7.03 -9.71 -1.56
C GLN A 29 -7.24 -9.76 -3.07
N ARG A 30 -8.07 -8.88 -3.63
CA ARG A 30 -8.22 -8.69 -5.07
C ARG A 30 -6.89 -8.47 -5.80
N LEU A 31 -5.92 -7.80 -5.15
CA LEU A 31 -4.60 -7.50 -5.71
C LEU A 31 -3.77 -8.74 -6.04
N ASN A 32 -4.08 -9.90 -5.45
CA ASN A 32 -3.46 -11.18 -5.79
C ASN A 32 -3.72 -11.62 -7.25
N ARG A 33 -4.79 -11.09 -7.85
CA ARG A 33 -5.21 -11.44 -9.21
C ARG A 33 -4.81 -10.37 -10.25
N ILE A 34 -4.11 -9.33 -9.83
CA ILE A 34 -3.70 -8.22 -10.69
C ILE A 34 -2.17 -8.25 -10.82
N LYS A 35 -1.69 -8.52 -12.04
CA LYS A 35 -0.26 -8.49 -12.35
C LYS A 35 0.28 -7.06 -12.23
N GLN A 36 1.43 -6.88 -11.57
CA GLN A 36 2.07 -5.57 -11.40
C GLN A 36 2.42 -4.94 -12.75
N LEU A 37 2.98 -5.73 -13.67
CA LEU A 37 3.45 -5.27 -14.97
C LEU A 37 2.50 -5.61 -16.14
N GLY A 38 1.21 -5.78 -15.86
CA GLY A 38 0.20 -6.04 -16.89
C GLY A 38 0.52 -7.29 -17.71
N LEU A 39 0.71 -7.13 -19.03
CA LEU A 39 0.98 -8.22 -19.97
C LEU A 39 2.49 -8.51 -20.17
N SER A 40 3.38 -7.81 -19.46
CA SER A 40 4.84 -7.95 -19.65
C SER A 40 5.35 -9.37 -19.40
N TYR A 41 4.64 -10.19 -18.61
CA TYR A 41 4.99 -11.59 -18.38
C TYR A 41 4.99 -12.45 -19.67
N LEU A 42 4.30 -12.02 -20.72
CA LEU A 42 4.32 -12.70 -22.01
C LEU A 42 5.70 -12.60 -22.72
N VAL A 43 6.46 -11.56 -22.40
CA VAL A 43 7.79 -11.30 -22.96
C VAL A 43 8.88 -11.58 -21.94
N TYR A 44 8.63 -11.26 -20.67
CA TYR A 44 9.55 -11.43 -19.55
C TYR A 44 9.05 -12.54 -18.61
N PRO A 45 9.54 -13.78 -18.73
CA PRO A 45 9.01 -14.93 -17.98
C PRO A 45 9.04 -14.81 -16.46
N GLY A 46 9.91 -13.95 -15.91
CA GLY A 46 9.97 -13.67 -14.46
C GLY A 46 8.98 -12.64 -13.94
N ALA A 47 8.23 -11.95 -14.81
CA ALA A 47 7.36 -10.82 -14.45
C ALA A 47 5.95 -11.28 -13.99
N HIS A 48 5.87 -12.26 -13.10
CA HIS A 48 4.61 -12.84 -12.65
C HIS A 48 4.09 -12.25 -11.32
N HIS A 49 4.87 -11.41 -10.64
CA HIS A 49 4.47 -10.82 -9.36
C HIS A 49 3.21 -9.96 -9.51
N THR A 50 2.42 -9.96 -8.45
CA THR A 50 1.14 -9.26 -8.40
C THR A 50 1.27 -7.95 -7.64
N ARG A 51 0.26 -7.09 -7.74
CA ARG A 51 0.16 -5.87 -6.92
C ARG A 51 0.09 -6.18 -5.42
N PHE A 52 -0.41 -7.34 -5.04
CA PHE A 52 -0.36 -7.81 -3.66
C PHE A 52 1.09 -7.94 -3.17
N HIS A 53 1.96 -8.64 -3.92
CA HIS A 53 3.38 -8.77 -3.55
C HIS A 53 4.08 -7.41 -3.49
N HIS A 54 3.78 -6.53 -4.46
CA HIS A 54 4.32 -5.17 -4.47
C HIS A 54 3.91 -4.39 -3.22
N ALA A 55 2.62 -4.38 -2.86
CA ALA A 55 2.11 -3.65 -1.70
C ALA A 55 2.71 -4.15 -0.37
N ILE A 56 2.82 -5.48 -0.19
CA ILE A 56 3.44 -6.09 1.00
C ILE A 56 4.94 -5.75 1.05
N GLY A 57 5.64 -5.85 -0.08
CA GLY A 57 7.07 -5.49 -0.16
C GLY A 57 7.31 -4.01 0.11
N ALA A 58 6.49 -3.11 -0.45
CA ALA A 58 6.56 -1.68 -0.20
C ALA A 58 6.34 -1.35 1.28
N MET A 59 5.36 -1.98 1.93
CA MET A 59 5.14 -1.84 3.37
C MET A 59 6.35 -2.32 4.18
N HIS A 60 6.97 -3.43 3.81
CA HIS A 60 8.18 -3.93 4.47
C HIS A 60 9.34 -2.94 4.36
N LEU A 61 9.56 -2.37 3.18
CA LEU A 61 10.60 -1.35 2.97
C LEU A 61 10.30 -0.06 3.76
N MET A 62 9.04 0.36 3.81
CA MET A 62 8.61 1.50 4.63
C MET A 62 8.91 1.26 6.11
N GLN A 63 8.63 0.07 6.63
CA GLN A 63 8.92 -0.29 7.99
C GLN A 63 10.43 -0.19 8.31
N ASN A 64 11.26 -0.72 7.41
CA ASN A 64 12.72 -0.62 7.55
C ASN A 64 13.20 0.84 7.47
N ALA A 65 12.63 1.65 6.59
CA ALA A 65 12.95 3.07 6.48
C ALA A 65 12.59 3.84 7.77
N ILE A 66 11.42 3.58 8.34
CA ILE A 66 11.00 4.18 9.62
C ILE A 66 11.92 3.74 10.76
N ASP A 67 12.28 2.47 10.84
CA ASP A 67 13.23 1.96 11.85
C ASP A 67 14.60 2.70 11.75
N VAL A 68 15.10 2.90 10.53
CA VAL A 68 16.35 3.66 10.29
C VAL A 68 16.20 5.14 10.67
N LEU A 69 15.07 5.78 10.36
CA LEU A 69 14.82 7.18 10.74
C LEU A 69 14.76 7.34 12.25
N LYS A 70 14.12 6.42 12.96
CA LYS A 70 14.10 6.40 14.43
C LYS A 70 15.50 6.23 15.04
N LEU A 71 16.35 5.39 14.43
CA LEU A 71 17.77 5.26 14.84
C LEU A 71 18.57 6.54 14.62
N LYS A 72 18.15 7.40 13.68
CA LYS A 72 18.71 8.74 13.45
C LYS A 72 18.04 9.83 14.29
N GLU A 73 17.33 9.44 15.35
CA GLU A 73 16.64 10.35 16.27
C GLU A 73 15.54 11.21 15.62
N ILE A 74 15.02 10.79 14.45
CA ILE A 74 13.84 11.41 13.86
C ILE A 74 12.60 10.95 14.64
N GLU A 75 11.89 11.90 15.23
CA GLU A 75 10.70 11.62 16.02
C GLU A 75 9.54 11.17 15.13
N ILE A 76 9.15 9.91 15.25
CA ILE A 76 7.99 9.30 14.59
C ILE A 76 7.22 8.52 15.65
N SER A 77 5.98 8.95 15.94
CA SER A 77 5.11 8.26 16.89
C SER A 77 4.61 6.91 16.35
N GLU A 78 4.10 6.06 17.23
CA GLU A 78 3.50 4.78 16.81
C GLU A 78 2.28 4.99 15.88
N GLU A 79 1.50 6.04 16.10
CA GLU A 79 0.38 6.38 15.24
C GLU A 79 0.85 6.83 13.85
N GLU A 80 1.91 7.63 13.78
CA GLU A 80 2.53 8.09 12.53
C GLU A 80 3.17 6.91 11.77
N GLU A 81 3.84 6.00 12.46
CA GLU A 81 4.36 4.75 11.88
C GLU A 81 3.21 3.93 11.29
N LEU A 82 2.18 3.65 12.09
CA LEU A 82 1.03 2.88 11.63
C LEU A 82 0.33 3.56 10.45
N GLY A 83 0.13 4.87 10.52
CA GLY A 83 -0.46 5.68 9.45
C GLY A 83 0.32 5.57 8.14
N ALA A 84 1.64 5.69 8.19
CA ALA A 84 2.51 5.56 7.02
C ALA A 84 2.52 4.12 6.45
N LEU A 85 2.56 3.11 7.31
CA LEU A 85 2.49 1.70 6.89
C LEU A 85 1.18 1.36 6.19
N ILE A 86 0.04 1.84 6.69
CA ILE A 86 -1.27 1.65 6.04
C ILE A 86 -1.33 2.45 4.74
N ALA A 87 -0.84 3.68 4.71
CA ALA A 87 -0.84 4.51 3.51
C ALA A 87 -0.07 3.82 2.36
N ILE A 88 1.14 3.33 2.60
CA ILE A 88 1.92 2.62 1.58
C ILE A 88 1.32 1.25 1.24
N LEU A 89 0.73 0.53 2.19
CA LEU A 89 0.06 -0.74 1.92
C LEU A 89 -1.10 -0.56 0.94
N LEU A 90 -1.86 0.53 1.07
CA LEU A 90 -3.07 0.79 0.30
C LEU A 90 -2.85 1.71 -0.91
N HIS A 91 -1.62 2.21 -1.17
CA HIS A 91 -1.37 3.21 -2.21
C HIS A 91 -1.85 2.76 -3.59
N ASP A 92 -1.72 1.49 -3.91
CA ASP A 92 -2.07 0.87 -5.19
C ASP A 92 -3.44 0.15 -5.19
N ILE A 93 -4.23 0.27 -4.11
CA ILE A 93 -5.48 -0.50 -3.97
C ILE A 93 -6.51 -0.16 -5.06
N GLY A 94 -6.45 1.02 -5.65
CA GLY A 94 -7.35 1.46 -6.71
C GLY A 94 -7.07 0.90 -8.11
N HIS A 95 -5.94 0.22 -8.31
CA HIS A 95 -5.61 -0.32 -9.62
C HIS A 95 -6.54 -1.45 -10.06
N GLY A 96 -6.93 -1.41 -11.35
CA GLY A 96 -7.63 -2.48 -12.05
C GLY A 96 -6.68 -3.45 -12.76
N PRO A 97 -7.23 -4.54 -13.36
CA PRO A 97 -6.47 -5.42 -14.25
C PRO A 97 -5.85 -4.63 -15.41
N PHE A 98 -4.64 -5.02 -15.82
CA PHE A 98 -3.88 -4.40 -16.93
C PHE A 98 -3.51 -2.92 -16.73
N SER A 99 -3.71 -2.39 -15.53
CA SER A 99 -3.24 -1.06 -15.10
C SER A 99 -3.38 0.05 -16.13
N HIS A 100 -2.27 0.74 -16.44
CA HIS A 100 -2.25 1.89 -17.33
C HIS A 100 -2.75 1.63 -18.77
N ALA A 101 -2.69 0.39 -19.25
CA ALA A 101 -3.17 0.06 -20.61
C ALA A 101 -4.68 0.22 -20.77
N LEU A 102 -5.46 0.01 -19.71
CA LEU A 102 -6.92 0.12 -19.72
C LEU A 102 -7.46 1.35 -18.99
N GLU A 103 -6.65 2.05 -18.21
CA GLU A 103 -7.07 3.20 -17.40
C GLU A 103 -7.74 4.30 -18.26
N HIS A 104 -7.17 4.57 -19.42
CA HIS A 104 -7.71 5.56 -20.36
C HIS A 104 -8.88 5.05 -21.23
N THR A 105 -9.08 3.74 -21.26
CA THR A 105 -10.06 3.11 -22.17
C THR A 105 -11.38 2.76 -21.47
N LEU A 106 -11.30 2.31 -20.22
CA LEU A 106 -12.47 1.81 -19.49
C LEU A 106 -13.15 2.86 -18.61
N VAL A 107 -12.39 3.79 -18.01
CA VAL A 107 -12.94 4.82 -17.11
C VAL A 107 -12.32 6.17 -17.47
N LYS A 108 -13.01 6.94 -18.31
CA LYS A 108 -12.56 8.29 -18.68
C LYS A 108 -12.67 9.25 -17.50
N GLY A 109 -11.53 9.88 -17.10
CA GLY A 109 -11.51 10.97 -16.14
C GLY A 109 -11.44 10.58 -14.67
N VAL A 110 -11.22 9.29 -14.34
CA VAL A 110 -10.98 8.82 -12.97
C VAL A 110 -9.62 8.14 -12.92
N SER A 111 -8.72 8.66 -12.09
CA SER A 111 -7.40 8.07 -11.88
C SER A 111 -7.45 6.89 -10.90
N HIS A 112 -6.44 6.01 -10.97
CA HIS A 112 -6.29 4.95 -9.96
C HIS A 112 -6.09 5.51 -8.55
N GLU A 113 -5.54 6.73 -8.42
CA GLU A 113 -5.40 7.43 -7.14
C GLU A 113 -6.77 7.81 -6.57
N ASP A 114 -7.70 8.33 -7.41
CA ASP A 114 -9.07 8.66 -6.99
C ASP A 114 -9.80 7.41 -6.49
N ILE A 115 -9.61 6.28 -7.18
CA ILE A 115 -10.20 5.00 -6.78
C ILE A 115 -9.53 4.50 -5.48
N SER A 116 -8.22 4.67 -5.32
CA SER A 116 -7.53 4.32 -4.07
C SER A 116 -8.10 5.11 -2.89
N ILE A 117 -8.28 6.42 -3.04
CA ILE A 117 -8.90 7.27 -2.01
C ILE A 117 -10.34 6.82 -1.70
N LEU A 118 -11.13 6.51 -2.73
CA LEU A 118 -12.50 6.01 -2.55
C LEU A 118 -12.52 4.73 -1.72
N LEU A 119 -11.66 3.76 -2.06
CA LEU A 119 -11.57 2.49 -1.35
C LEU A 119 -10.99 2.66 0.06
N MET A 120 -10.01 3.55 0.25
CA MET A 120 -9.48 3.87 1.58
C MET A 120 -10.55 4.49 2.48
N ASN A 121 -11.37 5.41 1.96
CA ASN A 121 -12.49 5.99 2.71
C ASN A 121 -13.52 4.91 3.08
N LYS A 122 -13.83 4.01 2.16
CA LYS A 122 -14.77 2.90 2.42
C LYS A 122 -14.24 1.97 3.51
N LEU A 123 -12.97 1.59 3.44
CA LEU A 123 -12.30 0.82 4.50
C LEU A 123 -12.29 1.59 5.83
N ASN A 124 -12.07 2.89 5.80
CA ASN A 124 -12.07 3.72 7.00
C ASN A 124 -13.43 3.72 7.71
N GLU A 125 -14.54 3.74 6.96
CA GLU A 125 -15.89 3.58 7.52
C GLU A 125 -16.03 2.21 8.21
N GLU A 126 -15.59 1.12 7.57
CA GLU A 126 -15.65 -0.23 8.12
C GLU A 126 -14.72 -0.43 9.33
N PHE A 127 -13.59 0.27 9.37
CA PHE A 127 -12.62 0.23 10.46
C PHE A 127 -12.79 1.38 11.48
N GLU A 128 -13.98 1.99 11.53
CA GLU A 128 -14.37 2.96 12.57
C GLU A 128 -13.44 4.17 12.68
N GLY A 129 -12.97 4.72 11.55
CA GLY A 129 -12.11 5.90 11.50
C GLY A 129 -10.62 5.63 11.77
N LYS A 130 -10.20 4.39 11.91
CA LYS A 130 -8.79 4.04 12.24
C LYS A 130 -7.80 4.32 11.11
N LEU A 131 -8.28 4.64 9.90
CA LEU A 131 -7.44 4.96 8.74
C LEU A 131 -7.33 6.48 8.49
N ASP A 132 -7.92 7.34 9.32
CA ASP A 132 -7.92 8.79 9.10
C ASP A 132 -6.52 9.34 8.85
N LEU A 133 -5.56 9.04 9.73
CA LEU A 133 -4.18 9.51 9.59
C LEU A 133 -3.50 8.97 8.33
N SER A 134 -3.80 7.73 7.95
CA SER A 134 -3.25 7.11 6.74
C SER A 134 -3.74 7.84 5.48
N ILE A 135 -5.00 8.23 5.44
CA ILE A 135 -5.61 9.00 4.34
C ILE A 135 -5.01 10.41 4.29
N GLU A 136 -4.79 11.06 5.43
CA GLU A 136 -4.12 12.37 5.48
C GLU A 136 -2.69 12.31 4.95
N ILE A 137 -1.92 11.28 5.34
CA ILE A 137 -0.56 11.06 4.85
C ILE A 137 -0.59 10.80 3.35
N PHE A 138 -1.45 9.92 2.87
CA PHE A 138 -1.58 9.59 1.45
C PHE A 138 -1.92 10.82 0.61
N ARG A 139 -2.83 11.68 1.07
CA ARG A 139 -3.24 12.92 0.40
C ARG A 139 -2.27 14.09 0.54
N ASN A 140 -1.13 13.91 1.21
CA ASN A 140 -0.19 14.98 1.54
C ASN A 140 -0.81 16.12 2.38
N ASN A 141 -1.80 15.83 3.21
CA ASN A 141 -2.45 16.80 4.09
C ASN A 141 -1.86 16.81 5.50
N TYR A 142 -1.09 15.77 5.87
CA TYR A 142 -0.47 15.69 7.18
C TYR A 142 0.72 16.66 7.31
N LYS A 143 0.95 17.15 8.55
CA LYS A 143 2.00 18.15 8.86
C LYS A 143 3.42 17.69 8.55
N LYS A 144 3.75 16.42 8.79
CA LYS A 144 5.07 15.83 8.49
C LYS A 144 5.11 15.36 7.04
N LYS A 145 5.43 16.27 6.13
CA LYS A 145 5.42 16.03 4.68
C LYS A 145 6.34 14.91 4.20
N PHE A 146 7.41 14.62 4.94
CA PHE A 146 8.32 13.55 4.60
C PHE A 146 7.64 12.16 4.62
N LEU A 147 6.62 11.96 5.47
CA LEU A 147 5.87 10.70 5.49
C LEU A 147 5.13 10.46 4.16
N HIS A 148 4.52 11.50 3.59
CA HIS A 148 3.94 11.42 2.26
C HIS A 148 5.01 11.15 1.19
N GLN A 149 6.17 11.80 1.26
CA GLN A 149 7.27 11.58 0.31
C GLN A 149 7.74 10.12 0.32
N LEU A 150 7.77 9.46 1.48
CA LEU A 150 8.09 8.04 1.58
C LEU A 150 7.01 7.14 0.94
N VAL A 151 5.75 7.58 0.91
CA VAL A 151 4.64 6.84 0.28
C VAL A 151 4.62 7.02 -1.24
N SER A 152 4.99 8.21 -1.72
CA SER A 152 4.88 8.62 -3.13
C SER A 152 6.17 8.45 -3.94
N SER A 153 7.26 7.95 -3.34
CA SER A 153 8.58 7.81 -3.98
C SER A 153 8.70 6.56 -4.86
#